data_86325ccd2cf400c2d1b3ef34a8ed1960
#
_entry.id   86325ccd2cf400c2d1b3ef34a8ed1960
#
_cell.length_a   1.000
_cell.length_b   1.000
_cell.length_c   1.000
_cell.angle_alpha   90.00
_cell.angle_beta   90.00
_cell.angle_gamma   90.00
#
_symmetry.space_group_name_H-M   'P 1'
#
loop_
_entity.id
_entity.type
_entity.pdbx_description
1 polymer ?
#
loop_
_entity_poly.entity_id
_entity_poly.type
_entity_poly.pdbx_seq_one_letter_code
_entity_poly.pdbx_strand_id
1 'polypeptide(L)'
;MKKILLICIICSLILIKIVYSSAIEVDIIEELKGKVSSISYDNSSNIVKFSIEFYNTGSVPYKARIKADIFDNDKLIFSGWSQEKDFMPGDRKIFDIYWYTNYTGEYFAKLKTYFGNEIKEYEKFGFLINTSIIPEDVFEIKNLRTYDNYIVFDVQSKENVENVIIMPKQYKYGWIFEQKKIDNITKDSSKLVILPYYPTLWMPTDVTLAIASDNGKYYTEKTVKMEKNEGLAGLFYYIIDSLRIAFFK
;
A
#
# COMPACT_ATOMS: atom_id res chain seq x y z
N MET A 1 56.04 39.60 39.80
CA MET A 1 55.81 38.64 38.68
C MET A 1 54.96 37.42 39.08
N LYS A 2 55.25 36.67 40.17
CA LYS A 2 54.46 35.49 40.56
C LYS A 2 52.94 35.73 40.79
N LYS A 3 52.56 36.90 41.37
CA LYS A 3 51.13 37.24 41.59
C LYS A 3 50.35 37.53 40.34
N ILE A 4 50.99 38.13 39.33
CA ILE A 4 50.33 38.42 38.03
C ILE A 4 50.12 37.15 37.26
N LEU A 5 51.07 36.22 37.28
CA LEU A 5 50.94 34.91 36.62
C LEU A 5 49.79 34.08 37.18
N LEU A 6 49.58 34.13 38.53
CA LEU A 6 48.50 33.43 39.22
C LEU A 6 47.14 33.98 38.80
N ILE A 7 47.02 35.31 38.70
CA ILE A 7 45.75 35.96 38.27
C ILE A 7 45.40 35.58 36.82
N CYS A 8 46.41 35.57 35.91
CA CYS A 8 46.16 35.16 34.52
C CYS A 8 45.70 33.71 34.43
N ILE A 9 46.26 32.79 35.21
CA ILE A 9 45.84 31.38 35.22
C ILE A 9 44.39 31.25 35.77
N ILE A 10 44.04 31.97 36.82
CA ILE A 10 42.68 31.95 37.36
C ILE A 10 41.67 32.52 36.34
N CYS A 11 41.99 33.63 35.68
CA CYS A 11 41.12 34.21 34.65
C CYS A 11 40.97 33.28 33.42
N SER A 12 42.02 32.56 33.00
CA SER A 12 41.92 31.59 31.92
C SER A 12 41.07 30.37 32.30
N LEU A 13 41.15 29.88 33.53
CA LEU A 13 40.33 28.79 34.02
C LEU A 13 38.84 29.18 34.16
N ILE A 14 38.54 30.43 34.51
CA ILE A 14 37.16 30.95 34.54
C ILE A 14 36.59 31.09 33.14
N LEU A 15 37.41 31.61 32.18
CA LEU A 15 36.99 31.69 30.77
C LEU A 15 36.75 30.33 30.16
N ILE A 16 37.56 29.31 30.47
CA ILE A 16 37.30 27.95 30.00
C ILE A 16 35.98 27.39 30.54
N LYS A 17 35.66 27.65 31.84
CA LYS A 17 34.35 27.24 32.39
C LYS A 17 33.14 27.92 31.73
N ILE A 18 33.28 29.16 31.32
CA ILE A 18 32.21 29.90 30.64
C ILE A 18 31.95 29.36 29.24
N VAL A 19 33.02 28.93 28.52
CA VAL A 19 32.88 28.35 27.21
C VAL A 19 32.27 26.96 27.20
N TYR A 20 32.46 26.17 28.28
CA TYR A 20 31.88 24.82 28.39
C TYR A 20 30.45 24.81 28.98
N SER A 21 29.89 25.96 29.36
CA SER A 21 28.59 26.06 30.03
C SER A 21 27.41 26.32 29.12
N SER A 22 27.60 26.42 27.79
CA SER A 22 26.51 26.51 26.84
C SER A 22 26.27 25.16 26.16
N ALA A 23 25.93 24.14 26.92
CA ALA A 23 25.28 22.97 26.38
C ALA A 23 23.89 23.43 25.90
N ILE A 24 23.71 23.55 24.59
CA ILE A 24 22.36 23.69 24.02
C ILE A 24 21.71 22.33 24.21
N GLU A 25 20.81 22.24 25.21
CA GLU A 25 19.94 21.08 25.36
C GLU A 25 18.90 21.19 24.27
N VAL A 26 19.06 20.36 23.22
CA VAL A 26 18.07 20.26 22.15
C VAL A 26 17.13 19.13 22.52
N ASP A 27 15.97 19.48 23.02
CA ASP A 27 14.87 18.53 23.16
C ASP A 27 14.35 18.17 21.78
N ILE A 28 14.75 16.99 21.31
CA ILE A 28 14.18 16.42 20.09
C ILE A 28 12.84 15.81 20.45
N ILE A 29 11.76 16.54 20.20
CA ILE A 29 10.41 16.01 20.34
C ILE A 29 10.11 15.16 19.11
N GLU A 30 10.15 13.84 19.28
CA GLU A 30 9.72 12.89 18.26
C GLU A 30 8.19 12.90 18.18
N GLU A 31 7.63 13.45 17.11
CA GLU A 31 6.19 13.49 16.87
C GLU A 31 5.80 12.61 15.69
N LEU A 32 5.04 11.55 15.98
CA LEU A 32 4.37 10.75 14.96
C LEU A 32 3.05 11.42 14.59
N LYS A 33 3.01 12.14 13.46
CA LYS A 33 1.82 12.85 13.01
C LYS A 33 1.61 12.67 11.51
N GLY A 34 0.35 12.40 11.12
CA GLY A 34 -0.04 12.31 9.73
C GLY A 34 -1.48 12.80 9.52
N LYS A 35 -1.75 13.33 8.34
CA LYS A 35 -3.11 13.75 7.96
C LYS A 35 -3.39 13.48 6.49
N VAL A 36 -4.65 13.18 6.18
CA VAL A 36 -5.18 13.26 4.82
C VAL A 36 -5.39 14.73 4.50
N SER A 37 -4.81 15.20 3.39
CA SER A 37 -4.98 16.57 2.89
C SER A 37 -6.10 16.67 1.88
N SER A 38 -6.31 15.62 1.07
CA SER A 38 -7.41 15.57 0.12
C SER A 38 -7.86 14.13 -0.15
N ILE A 39 -9.14 13.97 -0.50
CA ILE A 39 -9.74 12.74 -0.98
C ILE A 39 -10.48 13.10 -2.26
N SER A 40 -10.17 12.41 -3.35
CA SER A 40 -10.91 12.50 -4.60
C SER A 40 -11.25 11.10 -5.10
N TYR A 41 -12.30 10.98 -5.91
CA TYR A 41 -12.64 9.75 -6.58
C TYR A 41 -13.02 10.00 -8.03
N ASP A 42 -12.68 9.03 -8.89
CA ASP A 42 -13.10 8.97 -10.28
C ASP A 42 -13.97 7.72 -10.45
N ASN A 43 -15.16 7.90 -10.94
CA ASN A 43 -16.18 6.88 -11.19
C ASN A 43 -16.69 6.93 -12.64
N SER A 44 -15.88 7.41 -13.57
CA SER A 44 -16.22 7.52 -14.98
C SER A 44 -16.34 6.17 -15.70
N SER A 45 -15.93 5.09 -15.06
CA SER A 45 -15.98 3.72 -15.57
C SER A 45 -16.47 2.74 -14.50
N ASN A 46 -16.48 1.43 -14.82
CA ASN A 46 -16.74 0.37 -13.84
C ASN A 46 -15.64 0.28 -12.76
N ILE A 47 -14.51 0.93 -12.96
CA ILE A 47 -13.45 1.08 -11.95
C ILE A 47 -13.62 2.41 -11.25
N VAL A 48 -13.82 2.35 -9.95
CA VAL A 48 -13.76 3.52 -9.08
C VAL A 48 -12.35 3.64 -8.54
N LYS A 49 -11.70 4.74 -8.83
CA LYS A 49 -10.38 5.09 -8.30
C LYS A 49 -10.53 6.10 -7.18
N PHE A 50 -10.11 5.73 -5.98
CA PHE A 50 -9.96 6.67 -4.86
C PHE A 50 -8.50 7.13 -4.81
N SER A 51 -8.27 8.44 -4.90
CA SER A 51 -6.94 9.05 -4.77
C SER A 51 -6.91 9.85 -3.47
N ILE A 52 -6.06 9.45 -2.55
CA ILE A 52 -5.95 10.01 -1.21
C ILE A 52 -4.56 10.61 -1.04
N GLU A 53 -4.48 11.92 -0.90
CA GLU A 53 -3.22 12.59 -0.58
C GLU A 53 -2.99 12.55 0.94
N PHE A 54 -1.87 11.99 1.35
CA PHE A 54 -1.46 11.88 2.74
C PHE A 54 -0.14 12.63 2.97
N TYR A 55 -0.05 13.31 4.11
CA TYR A 55 1.06 14.17 4.49
C TYR A 55 1.61 13.79 5.85
N ASN A 56 2.94 13.56 5.94
CA ASN A 56 3.65 13.44 7.20
C ASN A 56 3.88 14.83 7.80
N THR A 57 3.08 15.19 8.80
CA THR A 57 3.19 16.47 9.53
C THR A 57 4.01 16.37 10.82
N GLY A 58 4.55 15.18 11.10
CA GLY A 58 5.40 14.91 12.25
C GLY A 58 6.89 15.14 11.96
N SER A 59 7.70 14.84 12.96
CA SER A 59 9.17 14.95 12.92
C SER A 59 9.91 13.65 12.69
N VAL A 60 9.18 12.50 12.68
CA VAL A 60 9.78 11.16 12.48
C VAL A 60 9.39 10.53 11.16
N PRO A 61 10.28 9.74 10.52
CA PRO A 61 9.93 8.95 9.35
C PRO A 61 9.08 7.74 9.76
N TYR A 62 8.15 7.33 8.88
CA TYR A 62 7.34 6.14 9.07
C TYR A 62 6.85 5.58 7.74
N LYS A 63 6.31 4.36 7.79
CA LYS A 63 5.55 3.77 6.69
C LYS A 63 4.07 4.03 6.88
N ALA A 64 3.36 4.27 5.77
CA ALA A 64 1.93 4.44 5.77
C ALA A 64 1.26 3.64 4.66
N ARG A 65 0.00 3.25 4.92
CA ARG A 65 -0.92 2.64 3.95
C ARG A 65 -2.35 3.07 4.26
N ILE A 66 -3.22 2.95 3.29
CA ILE A 66 -4.63 3.30 3.44
C ILE A 66 -5.49 2.09 3.11
N LYS A 67 -6.56 1.93 3.88
CA LYS A 67 -7.63 0.97 3.64
C LYS A 67 -8.89 1.72 3.22
N ALA A 68 -9.57 1.23 2.19
CA ALA A 68 -10.92 1.65 1.83
C ALA A 68 -11.90 0.49 2.03
N ASP A 69 -12.90 0.71 2.84
CA ASP A 69 -14.03 -0.20 3.03
C ASP A 69 -15.23 0.38 2.29
N ILE A 70 -15.80 -0.37 1.34
CA ILE A 70 -16.95 0.03 0.51
C ILE A 70 -18.20 -0.70 0.99
N PHE A 71 -19.28 0.07 1.11
CA PHE A 71 -20.56 -0.41 1.62
C PHE A 71 -21.67 -0.17 0.59
N ASP A 72 -22.53 -1.17 0.44
CA ASP A 72 -23.85 -1.03 -0.13
C ASP A 72 -24.83 -0.93 1.05
N ASN A 73 -25.41 0.26 1.26
CA ASN A 73 -26.08 0.63 2.50
C ASN A 73 -25.15 0.41 3.71
N ASP A 74 -25.47 -0.54 4.60
CA ASP A 74 -24.62 -0.90 5.75
C ASP A 74 -23.86 -2.21 5.58
N LYS A 75 -24.00 -2.88 4.43
CA LYS A 75 -23.31 -4.13 4.14
C LYS A 75 -21.94 -3.83 3.53
N LEU A 76 -20.89 -4.29 4.18
CA LEU A 76 -19.53 -4.27 3.61
C LEU A 76 -19.47 -5.19 2.39
N ILE A 77 -19.15 -4.63 1.21
CA ILE A 77 -19.07 -5.36 -0.05
C ILE A 77 -17.65 -5.47 -0.60
N PHE A 78 -16.74 -4.60 -0.15
CA PHE A 78 -15.35 -4.62 -0.57
C PHE A 78 -14.44 -4.00 0.49
N SER A 79 -13.23 -4.52 0.61
CA SER A 79 -12.12 -3.90 1.34
C SER A 79 -10.87 -3.93 0.47
N GLY A 80 -10.28 -2.78 0.21
CA GLY A 80 -9.06 -2.65 -0.56
C GLY A 80 -7.96 -1.94 0.22
N TRP A 81 -6.70 -2.31 -0.03
CA TRP A 81 -5.54 -1.69 0.57
C TRP A 81 -4.65 -1.06 -0.49
N SER A 82 -4.16 0.14 -0.22
CA SER A 82 -3.11 0.76 -1.01
C SER A 82 -1.77 0.03 -0.83
N GLN A 83 -0.83 0.30 -1.71
CA GLN A 83 0.57 -0.04 -1.47
C GLN A 83 1.10 0.73 -0.25
N GLU A 84 2.01 0.10 0.51
CA GLU A 84 2.74 0.77 1.58
C GLU A 84 3.76 1.76 1.00
N LYS A 85 3.88 2.94 1.59
CA LYS A 85 4.84 3.97 1.19
C LYS A 85 5.62 4.48 2.38
N ASP A 86 6.93 4.70 2.18
CA ASP A 86 7.78 5.35 3.16
C ASP A 86 7.53 6.86 3.15
N PHE A 87 7.52 7.49 4.32
CA PHE A 87 7.33 8.93 4.51
C PHE A 87 8.45 9.51 5.38
N MET A 88 9.17 10.47 4.84
CA MET A 88 10.03 11.35 5.62
C MET A 88 9.22 12.52 6.18
N PRO A 89 9.68 13.21 7.23
CA PRO A 89 9.07 14.46 7.68
C PRO A 89 8.85 15.44 6.53
N GLY A 90 7.62 15.94 6.38
CA GLY A 90 7.25 16.86 5.31
C GLY A 90 6.85 16.21 3.97
N ASP A 91 6.97 14.89 3.81
CA ASP A 91 6.55 14.19 2.59
C ASP A 91 5.05 14.24 2.38
N ARG A 92 4.64 14.45 1.11
CA ARG A 92 3.28 14.29 0.61
C ARG A 92 3.25 13.23 -0.46
N LYS A 93 2.37 12.24 -0.34
CA LYS A 93 2.24 11.16 -1.34
C LYS A 93 0.78 10.80 -1.55
N ILE A 94 0.44 10.44 -2.78
CA ILE A 94 -0.90 10.02 -3.15
C ILE A 94 -0.99 8.50 -3.06
N PHE A 95 -2.03 7.99 -2.42
CA PHE A 95 -2.40 6.60 -2.40
C PHE A 95 -3.59 6.40 -3.33
N ASP A 96 -3.49 5.43 -4.23
CA ASP A 96 -4.58 5.02 -5.10
C ASP A 96 -5.14 3.69 -4.61
N ILE A 97 -6.47 3.61 -4.52
CA ILE A 97 -7.21 2.39 -4.22
C ILE A 97 -8.29 2.24 -5.27
N TYR A 98 -8.42 1.04 -5.81
CA TYR A 98 -9.35 0.74 -6.91
C TYR A 98 -10.42 -0.24 -6.44
N TRP A 99 -11.63 -0.03 -6.90
CA TRP A 99 -12.76 -0.92 -6.70
C TRP A 99 -13.53 -1.09 -8.01
N TYR A 100 -13.82 -2.33 -8.37
CA TYR A 100 -14.61 -2.66 -9.55
C TYR A 100 -16.05 -2.96 -9.17
N THR A 101 -17.01 -2.42 -9.93
CA THR A 101 -18.43 -2.80 -9.88
C THR A 101 -19.06 -2.67 -11.26
N ASN A 102 -19.97 -3.59 -11.57
CA ASN A 102 -20.81 -3.54 -12.76
C ASN A 102 -22.27 -3.17 -12.43
N TYR A 103 -22.53 -2.75 -11.19
CA TYR A 103 -23.85 -2.32 -10.74
C TYR A 103 -23.88 -0.81 -10.54
N THR A 104 -24.92 -0.18 -11.06
CA THR A 104 -25.24 1.22 -10.77
C THR A 104 -25.86 1.35 -9.37
N GLY A 105 -25.63 2.45 -8.70
CA GLY A 105 -26.22 2.68 -7.38
C GLY A 105 -25.43 3.68 -6.54
N GLU A 106 -25.96 3.97 -5.37
CA GLU A 106 -25.32 4.77 -4.35
C GLU A 106 -24.54 3.87 -3.40
N TYR A 107 -23.28 4.19 -3.20
CA TYR A 107 -22.35 3.47 -2.33
C TYR A 107 -21.70 4.39 -1.34
N PHE A 108 -21.14 3.82 -0.29
CA PHE A 108 -20.42 4.56 0.73
C PHE A 108 -19.00 4.02 0.90
N ALA A 109 -18.04 4.93 1.04
CA ALA A 109 -16.67 4.58 1.35
C ALA A 109 -16.29 5.06 2.75
N LYS A 110 -15.58 4.22 3.51
CA LYS A 110 -14.94 4.56 4.77
C LYS A 110 -13.45 4.33 4.64
N LEU A 111 -12.66 5.36 4.89
CA LEU A 111 -11.21 5.30 4.79
C LEU A 111 -10.58 5.17 6.17
N LYS A 112 -9.48 4.39 6.23
CA LYS A 112 -8.61 4.29 7.40
C LYS A 112 -7.16 4.45 6.95
N THR A 113 -6.42 5.31 7.62
CA THR A 113 -4.97 5.44 7.42
C THR A 113 -4.24 4.73 8.55
N TYR A 114 -3.18 4.01 8.16
CA TYR A 114 -2.28 3.29 9.07
C TYR A 114 -0.90 3.87 8.85
N PHE A 115 -0.30 4.45 9.88
CA PHE A 115 1.02 5.07 9.80
C PHE A 115 1.77 4.92 11.13
N GLY A 116 2.99 4.39 11.08
CA GLY A 116 3.68 3.97 12.29
C GLY A 116 2.83 3.00 13.10
N ASN A 117 2.52 3.35 14.34
CA ASN A 117 1.64 2.59 15.23
C ASN A 117 0.23 3.21 15.35
N GLU A 118 -0.08 4.25 14.56
CA GLU A 118 -1.33 4.99 14.60
C GLU A 118 -2.32 4.49 13.55
N ILE A 119 -3.61 4.53 13.93
CA ILE A 119 -4.73 4.27 13.04
C ILE A 119 -5.68 5.45 13.12
N LYS A 120 -5.99 6.08 12.00
CA LYS A 120 -6.95 7.15 11.93
C LYS A 120 -8.09 6.81 10.98
N GLU A 121 -9.32 6.86 11.49
CA GLU A 121 -10.52 6.64 10.70
C GLU A 121 -11.09 7.99 10.21
N TYR A 122 -11.67 7.98 9.01
CA TYR A 122 -12.34 9.13 8.42
C TYR A 122 -13.82 8.85 8.28
N GLU A 123 -14.62 9.92 8.25
CA GLU A 123 -16.07 9.81 8.10
C GLU A 123 -16.44 9.09 6.80
N LYS A 124 -17.57 8.39 6.85
CA LYS A 124 -18.15 7.69 5.71
C LYS A 124 -18.69 8.73 4.72
N PHE A 125 -18.35 8.63 3.45
CA PHE A 125 -18.87 9.50 2.40
C PHE A 125 -19.55 8.70 1.29
N GLY A 126 -20.62 9.27 0.74
CA GLY A 126 -21.39 8.67 -0.36
C GLY A 126 -20.82 9.02 -1.72
N PHE A 127 -21.00 8.12 -2.68
CA PHE A 127 -20.69 8.34 -4.09
C PHE A 127 -21.64 7.52 -4.98
N LEU A 128 -21.88 8.00 -6.20
CA LEU A 128 -22.85 7.42 -7.11
C LEU A 128 -22.14 6.75 -8.30
N ILE A 129 -22.54 5.54 -8.63
CA ILE A 129 -22.10 4.84 -9.84
C ILE A 129 -23.22 4.89 -10.87
N ASN A 130 -22.94 5.55 -12.00
CA ASN A 130 -23.90 5.75 -13.10
C ASN A 130 -23.60 4.89 -14.33
N THR A 131 -22.44 4.23 -14.37
CA THR A 131 -21.99 3.45 -15.51
C THR A 131 -22.08 1.96 -15.22
N SER A 132 -22.58 1.20 -16.20
CA SER A 132 -22.58 -0.26 -16.15
C SER A 132 -22.15 -0.77 -17.52
N ILE A 133 -20.90 -1.23 -17.63
CA ILE A 133 -20.36 -1.85 -18.83
C ILE A 133 -20.29 -3.35 -18.56
N ILE A 134 -20.79 -4.17 -19.48
CA ILE A 134 -20.61 -5.62 -19.40
C ILE A 134 -19.13 -5.90 -19.74
N PRO A 135 -18.33 -6.44 -18.81
CA PRO A 135 -16.93 -6.64 -19.06
C PRO A 135 -16.67 -7.89 -19.92
N GLU A 136 -15.57 -7.85 -20.63
CA GLU A 136 -15.06 -9.01 -21.36
C GLU A 136 -14.02 -9.75 -20.49
N ASP A 137 -14.08 -11.08 -20.44
CA ASP A 137 -13.12 -11.94 -19.75
C ASP A 137 -11.93 -12.27 -20.67
N VAL A 138 -10.85 -11.51 -20.51
CA VAL A 138 -9.65 -11.66 -21.35
C VAL A 138 -8.41 -12.08 -20.56
N PHE A 139 -8.45 -12.06 -19.22
CA PHE A 139 -7.29 -12.35 -18.41
C PHE A 139 -7.27 -13.81 -17.95
N GLU A 140 -6.08 -14.37 -17.88
CA GLU A 140 -5.83 -15.70 -17.32
C GLU A 140 -4.71 -15.61 -16.25
N ILE A 141 -4.95 -16.24 -15.10
CA ILE A 141 -3.95 -16.37 -14.04
C ILE A 141 -3.32 -17.74 -14.14
N LYS A 142 -1.98 -17.77 -14.30
CA LYS A 142 -1.18 -18.99 -14.40
C LYS A 142 -0.09 -19.03 -13.33
N ASN A 143 0.44 -20.22 -13.08
CA ASN A 143 1.62 -20.45 -12.25
C ASN A 143 1.53 -19.78 -10.86
N LEU A 144 0.35 -19.78 -10.24
CA LEU A 144 0.16 -19.17 -8.94
C LEU A 144 0.85 -20.01 -7.86
N ARG A 145 1.64 -19.33 -7.02
CA ARG A 145 2.35 -19.90 -5.88
C ARG A 145 2.26 -18.96 -4.70
N THR A 146 2.17 -19.53 -3.52
CA THR A 146 2.05 -18.81 -2.25
C THR A 146 3.32 -19.00 -1.43
N TYR A 147 3.87 -17.91 -0.93
CA TYR A 147 5.02 -17.83 -0.02
C TYR A 147 4.59 -17.17 1.29
N ASP A 148 5.49 -17.07 2.26
CA ASP A 148 5.16 -16.59 3.62
C ASP A 148 4.59 -15.16 3.67
N ASN A 149 5.00 -14.29 2.74
CA ASN A 149 4.63 -12.87 2.74
C ASN A 149 4.28 -12.30 1.36
N TYR A 150 4.16 -13.16 0.35
CA TYR A 150 3.74 -12.75 -1.00
C TYR A 150 3.18 -13.94 -1.79
N ILE A 151 2.36 -13.63 -2.78
CA ILE A 151 1.97 -14.57 -3.83
C ILE A 151 2.61 -14.14 -5.14
N VAL A 152 2.96 -15.13 -5.95
CA VAL A 152 3.54 -14.94 -7.29
C VAL A 152 2.66 -15.64 -8.30
N PHE A 153 2.36 -14.97 -9.39
CA PHE A 153 1.59 -15.54 -10.48
C PHE A 153 1.88 -14.80 -11.80
N ASP A 154 1.53 -15.41 -12.90
CA ASP A 154 1.56 -14.80 -14.22
C ASP A 154 0.14 -14.36 -14.60
N VAL A 155 0.01 -13.12 -15.07
CA VAL A 155 -1.21 -12.63 -15.73
C VAL A 155 -0.97 -12.63 -17.23
N GLN A 156 -1.74 -13.42 -17.95
CA GLN A 156 -1.78 -13.43 -19.40
C GLN A 156 -3.04 -12.73 -19.89
N SER A 157 -2.97 -12.05 -21.02
CA SER A 157 -4.14 -11.45 -21.68
C SER A 157 -4.33 -11.96 -23.10
N LYS A 158 -5.58 -12.17 -23.50
CA LYS A 158 -5.98 -12.51 -24.88
C LYS A 158 -6.03 -11.30 -25.80
N GLU A 159 -5.94 -10.09 -25.23
CA GLU A 159 -5.97 -8.81 -25.93
C GLU A 159 -4.85 -7.90 -25.45
N ASN A 160 -4.56 -6.83 -26.21
CA ASN A 160 -3.68 -5.77 -25.73
C ASN A 160 -4.43 -4.94 -24.70
N VAL A 161 -3.92 -4.89 -23.47
CA VAL A 161 -4.54 -4.15 -22.37
C VAL A 161 -3.53 -3.22 -21.73
N GLU A 162 -3.91 -1.98 -21.60
CA GLU A 162 -3.14 -0.95 -20.89
C GLU A 162 -3.66 -0.79 -19.47
N ASN A 163 -2.76 -0.37 -18.56
CA ASN A 163 -3.11 -0.02 -17.19
C ASN A 163 -3.92 -1.12 -16.46
N VAL A 164 -3.36 -2.30 -16.35
CA VAL A 164 -4.01 -3.43 -15.68
C VAL A 164 -3.92 -3.28 -14.17
N ILE A 165 -5.04 -3.42 -13.48
CA ILE A 165 -5.17 -3.28 -12.03
C ILE A 165 -5.48 -4.64 -11.43
N ILE A 166 -4.73 -5.03 -10.42
CA ILE A 166 -4.92 -6.25 -9.64
C ILE A 166 -5.47 -5.87 -8.28
N MET A 167 -6.67 -6.36 -7.99
CA MET A 167 -7.44 -6.03 -6.79
C MET A 167 -7.75 -7.30 -6.01
N PRO A 168 -6.96 -7.64 -4.98
CA PRO A 168 -7.38 -8.70 -4.06
C PRO A 168 -8.66 -8.30 -3.33
N LYS A 169 -9.67 -9.18 -3.35
CA LYS A 169 -10.91 -8.98 -2.62
C LYS A 169 -10.80 -9.62 -1.25
N GLN A 170 -10.96 -8.83 -0.21
CA GLN A 170 -10.91 -9.30 1.17
C GLN A 170 -12.14 -8.82 1.92
N TYR A 171 -12.84 -9.75 2.55
CA TYR A 171 -14.06 -9.44 3.28
C TYR A 171 -13.98 -9.74 4.78
N LYS A 172 -12.98 -10.52 5.21
CA LYS A 172 -12.88 -11.03 6.58
C LYS A 172 -11.42 -11.09 7.00
N TYR A 173 -11.09 -11.10 8.26
CA TYR A 173 -9.82 -11.51 8.88
C TYR A 173 -8.62 -10.56 8.82
N GLY A 174 -8.73 -9.34 8.33
CA GLY A 174 -7.68 -8.32 8.50
C GLY A 174 -6.36 -8.58 7.75
N TRP A 175 -6.31 -9.53 6.80
CA TRP A 175 -5.16 -9.70 5.94
C TRP A 175 -5.00 -8.50 5.05
N ILE A 176 -3.76 -8.05 4.89
CA ILE A 176 -3.42 -6.92 4.05
C ILE A 176 -2.84 -7.46 2.77
N PHE A 177 -3.60 -7.42 1.70
CA PHE A 177 -3.12 -7.60 0.34
C PHE A 177 -3.16 -6.27 -0.37
N GLU A 178 -2.01 -5.81 -0.82
CA GLU A 178 -1.90 -4.56 -1.55
C GLU A 178 -2.43 -4.72 -2.97
N GLN A 179 -3.12 -3.70 -3.46
CA GLN A 179 -3.47 -3.62 -4.88
C GLN A 179 -2.23 -3.27 -5.70
N LYS A 180 -2.18 -3.74 -6.93
CA LYS A 180 -1.07 -3.49 -7.84
C LYS A 180 -1.55 -3.03 -9.19
N LYS A 181 -0.92 -1.99 -9.74
CA LYS A 181 -1.08 -1.57 -11.12
C LYS A 181 0.12 -2.04 -11.92
N ILE A 182 -0.15 -2.59 -13.13
CA ILE A 182 0.84 -2.93 -14.15
C ILE A 182 0.53 -2.09 -15.39
N ASP A 183 1.58 -1.61 -16.07
CA ASP A 183 1.38 -0.68 -17.19
C ASP A 183 0.63 -1.33 -18.35
N ASN A 184 1.21 -2.33 -19.01
CA ASN A 184 0.62 -2.94 -20.20
C ASN A 184 0.84 -4.45 -20.21
N ILE A 185 -0.12 -5.17 -20.77
CA ILE A 185 0.01 -6.58 -21.16
C ILE A 185 -0.34 -6.68 -22.65
N THR A 186 0.62 -7.11 -23.47
CA THR A 186 0.37 -7.35 -24.89
C THR A 186 -0.35 -8.68 -25.07
N LYS A 187 -1.11 -8.79 -26.16
CA LYS A 187 -1.86 -10.01 -26.52
C LYS A 187 -0.95 -11.24 -26.45
N ASP A 188 -1.47 -12.30 -25.87
CA ASP A 188 -0.83 -13.60 -25.70
C ASP A 188 0.49 -13.58 -24.90
N SER A 189 0.90 -12.41 -24.37
CA SER A 189 2.02 -12.29 -23.46
C SER A 189 1.59 -12.45 -22.01
N SER A 190 2.56 -12.73 -21.12
CA SER A 190 2.33 -12.79 -19.69
C SER A 190 3.23 -11.80 -18.94
N LYS A 191 2.70 -11.28 -17.84
CA LYS A 191 3.46 -10.47 -16.88
C LYS A 191 3.52 -11.17 -15.54
N LEU A 192 4.73 -11.24 -14.99
CA LEU A 192 4.95 -11.71 -13.63
C LEU A 192 4.41 -10.70 -12.61
N VAL A 193 3.56 -11.17 -11.73
CA VAL A 193 3.00 -10.39 -10.63
C VAL A 193 3.49 -10.93 -9.31
N ILE A 194 4.02 -10.05 -8.49
CA ILE A 194 4.34 -10.30 -7.10
C ILE A 194 3.40 -9.43 -6.30
N LEU A 195 2.59 -10.04 -5.46
CA LEU A 195 1.62 -9.36 -4.62
C LEU A 195 1.97 -9.61 -3.16
N PRO A 196 2.55 -8.62 -2.47
CA PRO A 196 2.85 -8.76 -1.06
C PRO A 196 1.57 -8.89 -0.25
N TYR A 197 1.64 -9.65 0.85
CA TYR A 197 0.61 -9.67 1.85
C TYR A 197 1.20 -9.73 3.27
N TYR A 198 0.43 -9.22 4.21
CA TYR A 198 0.83 -9.22 5.60
C TYR A 198 -0.14 -10.10 6.38
N PRO A 199 0.29 -11.27 6.84
CA PRO A 199 -0.57 -12.20 7.57
C PRO A 199 -0.92 -11.64 8.94
N THR A 200 -2.16 -11.83 9.34
CA THR A 200 -2.61 -11.67 10.73
C THR A 200 -2.71 -13.03 11.42
N LEU A 201 -3.32 -13.10 12.60
CA LEU A 201 -3.44 -14.32 13.40
C LEU A 201 -4.09 -15.51 12.67
N TRP A 202 -4.91 -15.23 11.64
CA TRP A 202 -5.66 -16.25 10.91
C TRP A 202 -5.33 -16.23 9.42
N MET A 203 -4.85 -17.32 8.88
CA MET A 203 -4.55 -17.48 7.46
C MET A 203 -5.84 -17.73 6.67
N PRO A 204 -6.20 -16.95 5.65
CA PRO A 204 -7.28 -17.34 4.77
C PRO A 204 -6.88 -18.59 3.99
N THR A 205 -7.83 -19.47 3.78
CA THR A 205 -7.64 -20.67 2.95
C THR A 205 -7.64 -20.33 1.46
N ASP A 206 -8.24 -19.19 1.11
CA ASP A 206 -8.39 -18.72 -0.26
C ASP A 206 -8.42 -17.19 -0.32
N VAL A 207 -8.04 -16.65 -1.46
CA VAL A 207 -8.17 -15.23 -1.81
C VAL A 207 -8.80 -15.10 -3.19
N THR A 208 -9.69 -14.16 -3.35
CA THR A 208 -10.25 -13.81 -4.65
C THR A 208 -9.45 -12.67 -5.25
N LEU A 209 -8.83 -12.91 -6.41
CA LEU A 209 -8.11 -11.92 -7.19
C LEU A 209 -9.00 -11.42 -8.31
N ALA A 210 -9.25 -10.12 -8.34
CA ALA A 210 -9.87 -9.43 -9.46
C ALA A 210 -8.80 -8.73 -10.29
N ILE A 211 -8.86 -8.87 -11.61
CA ILE A 211 -7.96 -8.23 -12.56
C ILE A 211 -8.82 -7.45 -13.53
N ALA A 212 -8.51 -6.17 -13.71
CA ALA A 212 -9.29 -5.29 -14.58
C ALA A 212 -8.39 -4.35 -15.39
N SER A 213 -8.86 -3.89 -16.55
CA SER A 213 -8.32 -2.69 -17.19
C SER A 213 -8.82 -1.45 -16.45
N ASP A 214 -8.07 -0.34 -16.47
CA ASP A 214 -8.44 0.90 -15.76
C ASP A 214 -9.75 1.54 -16.26
N ASN A 215 -10.14 1.27 -17.52
CA ASN A 215 -11.41 1.68 -18.08
C ASN A 215 -12.57 0.72 -17.78
N GLY A 216 -12.32 -0.39 -17.06
CA GLY A 216 -13.33 -1.37 -16.66
C GLY A 216 -13.90 -2.24 -17.81
N LYS A 217 -13.39 -2.11 -19.04
CA LYS A 217 -13.84 -2.90 -20.20
C LYS A 217 -13.50 -4.37 -20.02
N TYR A 218 -12.33 -4.68 -19.49
CA TYR A 218 -11.86 -6.05 -19.28
C TYR A 218 -11.85 -6.35 -17.78
N TYR A 219 -12.38 -7.50 -17.40
CA TYR A 219 -12.44 -7.93 -16.02
C TYR A 219 -12.47 -9.45 -15.91
N THR A 220 -11.67 -9.97 -14.99
CA THR A 220 -11.63 -11.40 -14.63
C THR A 220 -11.53 -11.51 -13.12
N GLU A 221 -12.26 -12.45 -12.54
CA GLU A 221 -12.19 -12.76 -11.12
C GLU A 221 -11.88 -14.23 -10.93
N LYS A 222 -10.90 -14.55 -10.09
CA LYS A 222 -10.50 -15.92 -9.79
C LYS A 222 -10.22 -16.09 -8.30
N THR A 223 -10.90 -17.04 -7.67
CA THR A 223 -10.58 -17.48 -6.31
C THR A 223 -9.47 -18.51 -6.36
N VAL A 224 -8.43 -18.28 -5.57
CA VAL A 224 -7.23 -19.12 -5.51
C VAL A 224 -6.99 -19.58 -4.07
N LYS A 225 -6.61 -20.83 -3.93
CA LYS A 225 -6.24 -21.40 -2.64
C LYS A 225 -4.87 -20.92 -2.21
N MET A 226 -4.76 -20.58 -0.93
CA MET A 226 -3.52 -20.14 -0.28
C MET A 226 -2.80 -21.36 0.32
N GLU A 227 -2.30 -22.24 -0.53
CA GLU A 227 -1.54 -23.43 -0.08
C GLU A 227 -0.05 -23.09 -0.10
N LYS A 228 0.63 -23.32 1.03
CA LYS A 228 2.10 -23.21 1.07
C LYS A 228 2.73 -24.33 0.25
N ASN A 229 3.68 -23.96 -0.59
CA ASN A 229 4.54 -24.93 -1.25
C ASN A 229 5.60 -25.41 -0.26
N GLU A 230 5.43 -26.62 0.29
CA GLU A 230 6.34 -27.21 1.26
C GLU A 230 7.27 -28.26 0.62
N GLY A 231 8.40 -28.57 1.29
CA GLY A 231 9.36 -29.59 0.88
C GLY A 231 10.29 -29.17 -0.27
N LEU A 232 10.91 -30.17 -0.91
CA LEU A 232 11.89 -29.94 -2.00
C LEU A 232 11.30 -29.23 -3.21
N ALA A 233 10.05 -29.52 -3.55
CA ALA A 233 9.35 -28.84 -4.63
C ALA A 233 9.16 -27.33 -4.32
N GLY A 234 8.80 -27.01 -3.07
CA GLY A 234 8.69 -25.62 -2.62
C GLY A 234 10.01 -24.86 -2.72
N LEU A 235 11.11 -25.49 -2.31
CA LEU A 235 12.46 -24.89 -2.45
C LEU A 235 12.84 -24.65 -3.90
N PHE A 236 12.57 -25.61 -4.78
CA PHE A 236 12.86 -25.48 -6.22
C PHE A 236 12.08 -24.32 -6.85
N TYR A 237 10.78 -24.23 -6.56
CA TYR A 237 9.95 -23.11 -7.04
C TYR A 237 10.39 -21.76 -6.46
N TYR A 238 10.80 -21.73 -5.19
CA TYR A 238 11.34 -20.52 -4.57
C TYR A 238 12.59 -20.01 -5.30
N ILE A 239 13.53 -20.90 -5.67
CA ILE A 239 14.73 -20.53 -6.43
C ILE A 239 14.35 -20.00 -7.81
N ILE A 240 13.46 -20.68 -8.55
CA ILE A 240 13.03 -20.25 -9.88
C ILE A 240 12.35 -18.87 -9.79
N ASP A 241 11.43 -18.66 -8.88
CA ASP A 241 10.72 -17.38 -8.76
C ASP A 241 11.65 -16.27 -8.27
N SER A 242 12.61 -16.56 -7.40
CA SER A 242 13.64 -15.60 -7.00
C SER A 242 14.49 -15.13 -8.19
N LEU A 243 14.87 -16.04 -9.08
CA LEU A 243 15.57 -15.68 -10.32
C LEU A 243 14.68 -14.87 -11.26
N ARG A 244 13.41 -15.27 -11.46
CA ARG A 244 12.45 -14.52 -12.28
C ARG A 244 12.26 -13.10 -11.73
N ILE A 245 12.11 -12.94 -10.42
CA ILE A 245 11.98 -11.64 -9.78
C ILE A 245 13.24 -10.78 -10.00
N ALA A 246 14.43 -11.37 -9.94
CA ALA A 246 15.68 -10.66 -10.16
C ALA A 246 15.87 -10.19 -11.61
N PHE A 247 15.39 -10.95 -12.60
CA PHE A 247 15.62 -10.67 -14.02
C PHE A 247 14.48 -9.93 -14.73
N PHE A 248 13.27 -9.93 -14.15
CA PHE A 248 12.06 -9.36 -14.79
C PHE A 248 11.40 -8.24 -13.96
N LYS A 249 12.13 -7.68 -13.00
CA LYS A 249 11.66 -6.56 -12.16
C LYS A 249 11.93 -5.18 -12.83
#